data_7d86c768bf0e1c1b03c7fd3434bf1d72
#
_entry.id   7d86c768bf0e1c1b03c7fd3434bf1d72
#
_cell.length_a   1.000
_cell.length_b   1.000
_cell.length_c   1.000
_cell.angle_alpha   90.00
_cell.angle_beta   90.00
_cell.angle_gamma   90.00
#
_symmetry.space_group_name_H-M   'P 1'
#
loop_
_entity.id
_entity.type
_entity.pdbx_description
1 polymer ?
#
loop_
_entity_poly.entity_id
_entity_poly.type
_entity_poly.pdbx_seq_one_letter_code
_entity_poly.pdbx_strand_id
1 'polypeptide(L)'
;STTPAATPAASAKVCAAISGAHGDAATDPVATALAGAANDASVAFEAASGQEAPASLVASGCTLIVGADSTMATSVSEAARSNPKVRFALVGASFVDSKGAPTSLKNGSVVDVDASQAAYLAGYASAGMTTTGTLAVIGGERDNVTSSQMSAFSQGVDAYNLANGTSITVLGWNPVTSDGTYAGSADEVRTATADAISQGADIIAPFAGEANEGAARAVTEAANPTVRLVWSGLTKDDLKGLTRDEAQSAETAPMPGQSGTPAAQQVDTQSFADAFSY
;
A
#
# COMPACT_ATOMS: atom_id res chain seq x y z
N SER A 1 53.94 24.59 -4.06
CA SER A 1 52.62 24.37 -3.49
C SER A 1 51.86 23.39 -4.38
N THR A 2 51.82 22.13 -4.00
CA THR A 2 51.01 21.11 -4.66
C THR A 2 49.63 21.16 -4.06
N THR A 3 48.63 21.57 -4.86
CA THR A 3 47.22 21.49 -4.51
C THR A 3 46.84 20.01 -4.33
N PRO A 4 46.24 19.60 -3.21
CA PRO A 4 45.78 18.22 -3.06
C PRO A 4 44.73 17.93 -4.15
N ALA A 5 44.93 16.84 -4.87
CA ALA A 5 43.94 16.35 -5.83
C ALA A 5 42.62 16.07 -5.05
N ALA A 6 41.52 16.65 -5.50
CA ALA A 6 40.20 16.36 -4.94
C ALA A 6 39.93 14.84 -5.07
N THR A 7 39.67 14.20 -3.96
CA THR A 7 39.21 12.82 -3.95
C THR A 7 37.96 12.74 -4.84
N PRO A 8 37.89 11.82 -5.81
CA PRO A 8 36.70 11.66 -6.63
C PRO A 8 35.50 11.45 -5.69
N ALA A 9 34.44 12.22 -5.87
CA ALA A 9 33.21 11.96 -5.19
C ALA A 9 32.79 10.52 -5.54
N ALA A 10 32.47 9.71 -4.52
CA ALA A 10 31.97 8.38 -4.75
C ALA A 10 30.77 8.48 -5.71
N SER A 11 30.79 7.69 -6.80
CA SER A 11 29.68 7.68 -7.75
C SER A 11 28.40 7.32 -6.99
N ALA A 12 27.34 8.10 -7.18
CA ALA A 12 26.06 7.83 -6.53
C ALA A 12 25.57 6.42 -6.88
N LYS A 13 25.11 5.68 -5.89
CA LYS A 13 24.51 4.35 -6.06
C LYS A 13 23.28 4.28 -5.17
N VAL A 14 22.12 4.07 -5.78
CA VAL A 14 20.83 3.90 -5.12
C VAL A 14 20.54 2.42 -4.95
N CYS A 15 20.05 2.04 -3.78
CA CYS A 15 19.81 0.64 -3.48
C CYS A 15 18.48 0.43 -2.79
N ALA A 16 17.80 -0.68 -3.10
CA ALA A 16 16.57 -1.09 -2.47
C ALA A 16 16.82 -2.26 -1.49
N ALA A 17 16.39 -2.09 -0.25
CA ALA A 17 16.33 -3.15 0.75
C ALA A 17 14.87 -3.58 0.90
N ILE A 18 14.55 -4.80 0.52
CA ILE A 18 13.19 -5.36 0.58
C ILE A 18 13.13 -6.49 1.61
N SER A 19 11.94 -6.73 2.19
CA SER A 19 11.79 -7.74 3.25
C SER A 19 11.97 -9.18 2.77
N GLY A 20 11.72 -9.42 1.49
CA GLY A 20 11.63 -10.76 0.92
C GLY A 20 10.25 -11.41 1.10
N ALA A 21 9.32 -10.76 1.80
CA ALA A 21 7.93 -11.20 1.87
C ALA A 21 7.23 -11.13 0.51
N HIS A 22 7.67 -10.19 -0.33
CA HIS A 22 7.14 -9.93 -1.68
C HIS A 22 7.93 -10.66 -2.80
N GLY A 23 8.69 -11.70 -2.46
CA GLY A 23 9.45 -12.49 -3.42
C GLY A 23 10.87 -12.00 -3.67
N ASP A 24 11.34 -12.09 -4.92
CA ASP A 24 12.69 -11.70 -5.31
C ASP A 24 12.82 -10.18 -5.44
N ALA A 25 13.99 -9.64 -5.09
CA ALA A 25 14.33 -8.22 -5.29
C ALA A 25 14.17 -7.73 -6.74
N ALA A 26 14.18 -8.63 -7.71
CA ALA A 26 13.98 -8.30 -9.12
C ALA A 26 12.50 -8.10 -9.51
N THR A 27 11.56 -8.57 -8.69
CA THR A 27 10.11 -8.53 -8.96
C THR A 27 9.34 -7.61 -8.02
N ASP A 28 9.98 -7.14 -6.96
CA ASP A 28 9.37 -6.20 -6.01
C ASP A 28 9.01 -4.86 -6.71
N PRO A 29 7.77 -4.37 -6.55
CA PRO A 29 7.30 -3.15 -7.23
C PRO A 29 8.10 -1.91 -6.86
N VAL A 30 8.48 -1.75 -5.58
CA VAL A 30 9.27 -0.59 -5.12
C VAL A 30 10.69 -0.67 -5.65
N ALA A 31 11.31 -1.85 -5.62
CA ALA A 31 12.63 -2.06 -6.19
C ALA A 31 12.63 -1.79 -7.71
N THR A 32 11.59 -2.23 -8.42
CA THR A 32 11.42 -1.99 -9.86
C THR A 32 11.26 -0.49 -10.16
N ALA A 33 10.44 0.23 -9.40
CA ALA A 33 10.27 1.68 -9.55
C ALA A 33 11.58 2.44 -9.27
N LEU A 34 12.30 2.07 -8.21
CA LEU A 34 13.60 2.66 -7.89
C LEU A 34 14.67 2.37 -8.96
N ALA A 35 14.66 1.15 -9.54
CA ALA A 35 15.55 0.80 -10.66
C ALA A 35 15.27 1.68 -11.89
N GLY A 36 13.99 1.91 -12.22
CA GLY A 36 13.58 2.82 -13.29
C GLY A 36 14.07 4.24 -13.06
N ALA A 37 13.79 4.80 -11.89
CA ALA A 37 14.22 6.14 -11.52
C ALA A 37 15.77 6.31 -11.49
N ALA A 38 16.49 5.29 -11.02
CA ALA A 38 17.94 5.29 -11.03
C ALA A 38 18.50 5.25 -12.45
N ASN A 39 17.89 4.46 -13.33
CA ASN A 39 18.26 4.41 -14.76
C ASN A 39 18.06 5.77 -15.43
N ASP A 40 16.91 6.42 -15.20
CA ASP A 40 16.60 7.74 -15.78
C ASP A 40 17.57 8.82 -15.28
N ALA A 41 18.01 8.72 -14.03
CA ALA A 41 19.03 9.58 -13.43
C ALA A 41 20.48 9.19 -13.81
N SER A 42 20.69 8.11 -14.57
CA SER A 42 22.01 7.55 -14.88
C SER A 42 22.84 7.22 -13.62
N VAL A 43 22.18 6.71 -12.59
CA VAL A 43 22.77 6.31 -11.31
C VAL A 43 22.78 4.78 -11.20
N ALA A 44 23.84 4.21 -10.62
CA ALA A 44 23.90 2.76 -10.40
C ALA A 44 22.82 2.32 -9.43
N PHE A 45 22.21 1.15 -9.68
CA PHE A 45 21.18 0.55 -8.85
C PHE A 45 21.56 -0.87 -8.42
N GLU A 46 21.16 -1.24 -7.21
CA GLU A 46 21.25 -2.60 -6.66
C GLU A 46 20.07 -2.85 -5.72
N ALA A 47 19.55 -4.07 -5.70
CA ALA A 47 18.52 -4.47 -4.74
C ALA A 47 18.94 -5.75 -4.01
N ALA A 48 18.54 -5.87 -2.75
CA ALA A 48 18.77 -7.05 -1.92
C ALA A 48 17.55 -7.33 -1.04
N SER A 49 17.30 -8.61 -0.76
CA SER A 49 16.18 -9.08 0.04
C SER A 49 16.61 -9.58 1.43
N GLY A 50 15.69 -9.50 2.38
CA GLY A 50 15.85 -10.00 3.75
C GLY A 50 16.33 -8.96 4.74
N GLN A 51 16.24 -9.28 6.02
CA GLN A 51 16.55 -8.36 7.10
C GLN A 51 18.03 -7.91 7.13
N GLU A 52 18.94 -8.69 6.56
CA GLU A 52 20.37 -8.35 6.42
C GLU A 52 20.66 -7.47 5.20
N ALA A 53 19.68 -7.23 4.33
CA ALA A 53 19.85 -6.46 3.11
C ALA A 53 20.45 -5.06 3.33
N PRO A 54 20.02 -4.24 4.32
CA PRO A 54 20.57 -2.92 4.52
C PRO A 54 22.08 -2.95 4.82
N ALA A 55 22.54 -3.91 5.62
CA ALA A 55 23.96 -4.05 5.97
C ALA A 55 24.79 -4.49 4.76
N SER A 56 24.30 -5.45 3.97
CA SER A 56 24.97 -5.92 2.75
C SER A 56 25.08 -4.82 1.69
N LEU A 57 24.03 -4.00 1.53
CA LEU A 57 24.01 -2.87 0.60
C LEU A 57 24.96 -1.74 1.02
N VAL A 58 25.12 -1.51 2.33
CA VAL A 58 26.20 -0.61 2.83
C VAL A 58 27.57 -1.15 2.40
N ALA A 59 27.82 -2.44 2.61
CA ALA A 59 29.08 -3.07 2.25
C ALA A 59 29.36 -3.04 0.74
N SER A 60 28.34 -3.09 -0.10
CA SER A 60 28.45 -2.98 -1.56
C SER A 60 28.64 -1.55 -2.07
N GLY A 61 28.72 -0.55 -1.17
CA GLY A 61 29.01 0.82 -1.50
C GLY A 61 27.81 1.66 -1.92
N CYS A 62 26.60 1.29 -1.50
CA CYS A 62 25.40 2.11 -1.71
C CYS A 62 25.52 3.45 -0.97
N THR A 63 25.14 4.53 -1.64
CA THR A 63 25.15 5.90 -1.09
C THR A 63 23.79 6.33 -0.57
N LEU A 64 22.72 5.75 -1.13
CA LEU A 64 21.34 5.83 -0.66
C LEU A 64 20.74 4.42 -0.62
N ILE A 65 20.17 4.04 0.52
CA ILE A 65 19.47 2.78 0.72
C ILE A 65 18.05 3.07 1.08
N VAL A 66 17.11 2.52 0.31
CA VAL A 66 15.67 2.67 0.50
C VAL A 66 15.09 1.37 1.03
N GLY A 67 14.51 1.38 2.22
CA GLY A 67 13.69 0.29 2.73
C GLY A 67 12.29 0.38 2.12
N ALA A 68 11.88 -0.68 1.44
CA ALA A 68 10.72 -0.66 0.58
C ALA A 68 9.38 -0.85 1.30
N ASP A 69 9.41 -1.31 2.55
CA ASP A 69 8.21 -1.59 3.33
C ASP A 69 8.42 -1.39 4.85
N SER A 70 7.33 -1.44 5.61
CA SER A 70 7.33 -1.20 7.05
C SER A 70 8.10 -2.25 7.84
N THR A 71 8.19 -3.49 7.36
CA THR A 71 8.91 -4.58 8.03
C THR A 71 10.42 -4.38 8.03
N MET A 72 10.94 -3.52 7.13
CA MET A 72 12.35 -3.13 7.07
C MET A 72 12.72 -2.03 8.06
N ALA A 73 11.77 -1.46 8.79
CA ALA A 73 12.00 -0.30 9.66
C ALA A 73 13.12 -0.53 10.69
N THR A 74 13.16 -1.69 11.33
CA THR A 74 14.18 -2.03 12.33
C THR A 74 15.56 -2.17 11.72
N SER A 75 15.72 -3.02 10.71
CA SER A 75 17.02 -3.32 10.09
C SER A 75 17.61 -2.10 9.38
N VAL A 76 16.79 -1.31 8.69
CA VAL A 76 17.20 -0.05 8.05
C VAL A 76 17.60 0.97 9.11
N SER A 77 16.87 1.08 10.24
CA SER A 77 17.22 2.00 11.33
C SER A 77 18.55 1.65 12.00
N GLU A 78 18.83 0.35 12.19
CA GLU A 78 20.09 -0.13 12.74
C GLU A 78 21.28 0.16 11.79
N ALA A 79 21.09 -0.12 10.51
CA ALA A 79 22.08 0.18 9.48
C ALA A 79 22.35 1.70 9.39
N ALA A 80 21.29 2.53 9.46
CA ALA A 80 21.43 3.98 9.42
C ALA A 80 22.20 4.55 10.62
N ARG A 81 21.93 4.05 11.83
CA ARG A 81 22.68 4.46 13.03
C ARG A 81 24.17 4.10 12.94
N SER A 82 24.47 2.92 12.40
CA SER A 82 25.82 2.40 12.28
C SER A 82 26.62 3.06 11.15
N ASN A 83 25.94 3.69 10.17
CA ASN A 83 26.55 4.21 8.95
C ASN A 83 26.15 5.67 8.67
N PRO A 84 26.62 6.66 9.47
CA PRO A 84 26.16 8.05 9.39
C PRO A 84 26.51 8.78 8.09
N LYS A 85 27.37 8.20 7.26
CA LYS A 85 27.78 8.77 5.95
C LYS A 85 26.90 8.26 4.78
N VAL A 86 26.13 7.20 4.99
CA VAL A 86 25.18 6.65 4.03
C VAL A 86 23.82 7.29 4.29
N ARG A 87 23.07 7.60 3.24
CA ARG A 87 21.69 8.07 3.33
C ARG A 87 20.74 6.89 3.34
N PHE A 88 19.68 7.01 4.13
CA PHE A 88 18.66 6.00 4.22
C PHE A 88 17.28 6.63 4.02
N ALA A 89 16.38 5.90 3.40
CA ALA A 89 14.97 6.24 3.33
C ALA A 89 14.10 5.05 3.72
N LEU A 90 12.94 5.31 4.28
CA LEU A 90 11.90 4.30 4.52
C LEU A 90 10.63 4.74 3.83
N VAL A 91 10.00 3.82 3.11
CA VAL A 91 8.71 4.03 2.45
C VAL A 91 7.61 3.51 3.36
N GLY A 92 6.64 4.36 3.68
CA GLY A 92 5.46 4.00 4.48
C GLY A 92 5.75 3.63 5.95
N ALA A 93 6.95 3.92 6.46
CA ALA A 93 7.31 3.61 7.84
C ALA A 93 8.23 4.67 8.44
N SER A 94 8.21 4.79 9.77
CA SER A 94 9.14 5.64 10.52
C SER A 94 10.39 4.87 10.91
N PHE A 95 11.52 5.58 11.02
CA PHE A 95 12.69 5.02 11.70
C PHE A 95 12.35 4.74 13.17
N VAL A 96 12.97 3.71 13.72
CA VAL A 96 12.75 3.30 15.11
C VAL A 96 14.04 3.36 15.93
N ASP A 97 13.93 3.63 17.21
CA ASP A 97 15.05 3.54 18.17
C ASP A 97 15.36 2.08 18.54
N SER A 98 16.29 1.87 19.47
CA SER A 98 16.66 0.52 19.95
C SER A 98 15.55 -0.19 20.75
N LYS A 99 14.45 0.50 21.05
CA LYS A 99 13.29 -0.03 21.74
C LYS A 99 12.08 -0.22 20.83
N GLY A 100 12.24 0.09 19.52
CA GLY A 100 11.17 0.04 18.53
C GLY A 100 10.26 1.28 18.51
N ALA A 101 10.59 2.34 19.26
CA ALA A 101 9.80 3.57 19.25
C ALA A 101 10.20 4.45 18.05
N PRO A 102 9.23 5.15 17.41
CA PRO A 102 9.50 6.06 16.31
C PRO A 102 10.54 7.13 16.66
N THR A 103 11.49 7.37 15.76
CA THR A 103 12.56 8.35 15.94
C THR A 103 12.96 9.00 14.61
N SER A 104 13.75 10.06 14.69
CA SER A 104 14.34 10.72 13.51
C SER A 104 15.85 10.51 13.49
N LEU A 105 16.41 10.24 12.31
CA LEU A 105 17.83 10.09 12.08
C LEU A 105 18.34 11.18 11.13
N LYS A 106 19.53 11.74 11.40
CA LYS A 106 20.11 12.82 10.57
C LYS A 106 20.38 12.41 9.12
N ASN A 107 20.63 11.15 8.90
CA ASN A 107 20.87 10.53 7.59
C ASN A 107 19.69 9.72 7.10
N GLY A 108 18.52 9.83 7.77
CA GLY A 108 17.28 9.15 7.44
C GLY A 108 16.24 10.12 6.91
N SER A 109 15.47 9.68 5.92
CA SER A 109 14.27 10.37 5.40
C SER A 109 13.11 9.39 5.35
N VAL A 110 11.92 9.83 5.72
CA VAL A 110 10.69 9.05 5.55
C VAL A 110 10.03 9.51 4.26
N VAL A 111 9.66 8.55 3.42
CA VAL A 111 8.80 8.77 2.26
C VAL A 111 7.42 8.30 2.68
N ASP A 112 6.58 9.25 3.02
CA ASP A 112 5.19 8.99 3.40
C ASP A 112 4.30 9.17 2.17
N VAL A 113 3.53 8.13 1.86
CA VAL A 113 2.52 8.18 0.79
C VAL A 113 1.17 8.34 1.47
N ASP A 114 0.67 9.55 1.51
CA ASP A 114 -0.66 9.84 2.06
C ASP A 114 -1.76 9.32 1.12
N ALA A 115 -2.11 8.05 1.28
CA ALA A 115 -3.21 7.43 0.54
C ALA A 115 -4.59 7.75 1.14
N SER A 116 -4.67 8.58 2.19
CA SER A 116 -5.93 8.90 2.85
C SER A 116 -6.87 9.71 1.94
N GLN A 117 -6.34 10.59 1.09
CA GLN A 117 -7.15 11.34 0.13
C GLN A 117 -7.80 10.42 -0.90
N ALA A 118 -7.05 9.43 -1.42
CA ALA A 118 -7.59 8.45 -2.35
C ALA A 118 -8.64 7.57 -1.67
N ALA A 119 -8.39 7.14 -0.43
CA ALA A 119 -9.35 6.37 0.35
C ALA A 119 -10.65 7.17 0.63
N TYR A 120 -10.54 8.47 0.93
CA TYR A 120 -11.70 9.35 1.10
C TYR A 120 -12.55 9.43 -0.18
N LEU A 121 -11.92 9.66 -1.33
CA LEU A 121 -12.62 9.70 -2.62
C LEU A 121 -13.24 8.35 -2.98
N ALA A 122 -12.56 7.25 -2.68
CA ALA A 122 -13.10 5.90 -2.86
C ALA A 122 -14.33 5.67 -1.97
N GLY A 123 -14.31 6.11 -0.72
CA GLY A 123 -15.44 6.04 0.19
C GLY A 123 -16.65 6.84 -0.31
N TYR A 124 -16.42 8.07 -0.75
CA TYR A 124 -17.47 8.92 -1.33
C TYR A 124 -18.10 8.29 -2.58
N ALA A 125 -17.28 7.81 -3.51
CA ALA A 125 -17.75 7.13 -4.71
C ALA A 125 -18.51 5.83 -4.40
N SER A 126 -17.98 5.02 -3.47
CA SER A 126 -18.62 3.77 -3.02
C SER A 126 -19.99 4.02 -2.41
N ALA A 127 -20.15 5.07 -1.65
CA ALA A 127 -21.44 5.47 -1.08
C ALA A 127 -22.48 5.76 -2.16
N GLY A 128 -22.07 6.35 -3.30
CA GLY A 128 -22.97 6.56 -4.45
C GLY A 128 -23.29 5.30 -5.23
N MET A 129 -22.56 4.21 -5.01
CA MET A 129 -22.69 2.97 -5.78
C MET A 129 -23.32 1.82 -5.01
N THR A 130 -23.42 1.90 -3.70
CA THR A 130 -24.03 0.83 -2.88
C THR A 130 -25.52 0.70 -3.20
N THR A 131 -26.00 -0.54 -3.16
CA THR A 131 -27.41 -0.89 -3.32
C THR A 131 -28.05 -1.33 -2.01
N THR A 132 -27.26 -1.77 -1.04
CA THR A 132 -27.72 -2.19 0.29
C THR A 132 -27.64 -1.08 1.33
N GLY A 133 -26.86 -0.04 1.08
CA GLY A 133 -26.53 1.00 2.05
C GLY A 133 -25.51 0.55 3.11
N THR A 134 -24.83 -0.57 2.88
CA THR A 134 -23.82 -1.10 3.80
C THR A 134 -22.52 -1.39 3.05
N LEU A 135 -21.43 -0.76 3.50
CA LEU A 135 -20.08 -0.97 3.00
C LEU A 135 -19.23 -1.60 4.09
N ALA A 136 -18.05 -2.12 3.74
CA ALA A 136 -17.10 -2.59 4.72
C ALA A 136 -15.67 -2.19 4.37
N VAL A 137 -14.87 -1.89 5.39
CA VAL A 137 -13.43 -1.72 5.32
C VAL A 137 -12.74 -2.79 6.16
N ILE A 138 -11.62 -3.30 5.70
CA ILE A 138 -10.83 -4.31 6.41
C ILE A 138 -9.37 -3.88 6.32
N GLY A 139 -8.73 -3.63 7.46
CA GLY A 139 -7.32 -3.30 7.53
C GLY A 139 -6.46 -4.56 7.56
N GLY A 140 -5.21 -4.43 7.14
CA GLY A 140 -4.16 -5.41 7.35
C GLY A 140 -3.58 -5.31 8.76
N GLU A 141 -2.33 -4.92 8.87
CA GLU A 141 -1.74 -4.63 10.17
C GLU A 141 -2.33 -3.36 10.79
N ARG A 142 -2.41 -3.36 12.13
CA ARG A 142 -2.86 -2.20 12.88
C ARG A 142 -1.73 -1.17 12.97
N ASP A 143 -1.60 -0.33 11.97
CA ASP A 143 -0.68 0.79 11.93
C ASP A 143 -1.39 2.12 11.62
N ASN A 144 -0.63 3.22 11.64
CA ASN A 144 -1.19 4.54 11.39
C ASN A 144 -1.63 4.73 9.93
N VAL A 145 -0.96 4.11 8.97
CA VAL A 145 -1.27 4.24 7.54
C VAL A 145 -2.59 3.55 7.25
N THR A 146 -2.71 2.28 7.63
CA THR A 146 -3.92 1.48 7.48
C THR A 146 -5.12 2.13 8.19
N SER A 147 -4.92 2.54 9.44
CA SER A 147 -5.97 3.21 10.23
C SER A 147 -6.42 4.53 9.58
N SER A 148 -5.49 5.32 9.03
CA SER A 148 -5.80 6.57 8.33
C SER A 148 -6.59 6.31 7.05
N GLN A 149 -6.27 5.27 6.28
CA GLN A 149 -7.01 4.89 5.08
C GLN A 149 -8.44 4.45 5.42
N MET A 150 -8.63 3.59 6.42
CA MET A 150 -9.94 3.13 6.88
C MET A 150 -10.80 4.30 7.38
N SER A 151 -10.19 5.20 8.17
CA SER A 151 -10.84 6.41 8.65
C SER A 151 -11.25 7.34 7.52
N ALA A 152 -10.35 7.59 6.56
CA ALA A 152 -10.61 8.46 5.44
C ALA A 152 -11.72 7.91 4.52
N PHE A 153 -11.75 6.61 4.26
CA PHE A 153 -12.83 5.96 3.52
C PHE A 153 -14.18 6.19 4.22
N SER A 154 -14.26 5.96 5.53
CA SER A 154 -15.47 6.20 6.32
C SER A 154 -15.90 7.66 6.27
N GLN A 155 -14.96 8.62 6.39
CA GLN A 155 -15.24 10.04 6.25
C GLN A 155 -15.76 10.42 4.86
N GLY A 156 -15.29 9.75 3.81
CA GLY A 156 -15.82 9.91 2.45
C GLY A 156 -17.30 9.49 2.36
N VAL A 157 -17.65 8.37 2.98
CA VAL A 157 -19.05 7.90 3.09
C VAL A 157 -19.91 8.90 3.88
N ASP A 158 -19.39 9.39 5.01
CA ASP A 158 -20.10 10.38 5.83
C ASP A 158 -20.36 11.70 5.05
N ALA A 159 -19.37 12.15 4.27
CA ALA A 159 -19.52 13.31 3.41
C ALA A 159 -20.59 13.11 2.32
N TYR A 160 -20.66 11.90 1.72
CA TYR A 160 -21.72 11.55 0.80
C TYR A 160 -23.09 11.55 1.48
N ASN A 161 -23.19 10.95 2.67
CA ASN A 161 -24.42 10.92 3.47
C ASN A 161 -24.92 12.34 3.74
N LEU A 162 -24.02 13.24 4.16
CA LEU A 162 -24.37 14.62 4.44
C LEU A 162 -24.86 15.36 3.19
N ALA A 163 -24.18 15.16 2.06
CA ALA A 163 -24.48 15.84 0.81
C ALA A 163 -25.82 15.37 0.18
N ASN A 164 -26.17 14.09 0.37
CA ASN A 164 -27.30 13.46 -0.32
C ASN A 164 -28.45 13.07 0.63
N GLY A 165 -28.34 13.31 1.93
CA GLY A 165 -29.37 12.97 2.91
C GLY A 165 -29.56 11.47 3.07
N THR A 166 -28.51 10.68 2.90
CA THR A 166 -28.52 9.21 3.04
C THR A 166 -27.99 8.79 4.42
N SER A 167 -28.09 7.49 4.73
CA SER A 167 -27.62 6.90 6.01
C SER A 167 -26.85 5.60 5.74
N ILE A 168 -25.90 5.67 4.84
CA ILE A 168 -25.04 4.55 4.48
C ILE A 168 -24.07 4.26 5.62
N THR A 169 -23.86 2.99 5.95
CA THR A 169 -22.99 2.55 7.06
C THR A 169 -21.74 1.88 6.56
N VAL A 170 -20.66 2.01 7.34
CA VAL A 170 -19.38 1.34 7.08
C VAL A 170 -19.09 0.37 8.22
N LEU A 171 -19.06 -0.93 7.91
CA LEU A 171 -18.60 -1.97 8.81
C LEU A 171 -17.07 -1.97 8.87
N GLY A 172 -16.51 -2.43 9.97
CA GLY A 172 -15.05 -2.59 10.11
C GLY A 172 -14.29 -1.33 10.49
N TRP A 173 -14.95 -0.21 10.73
CA TRP A 173 -14.35 1.00 11.30
C TRP A 173 -15.29 1.68 12.30
N ASN A 174 -14.74 2.05 13.45
CA ASN A 174 -15.43 2.84 14.46
C ASN A 174 -14.75 4.20 14.63
N PRO A 175 -15.35 5.30 14.14
CA PRO A 175 -14.74 6.62 14.20
C PRO A 175 -14.63 7.18 15.63
N VAL A 176 -15.44 6.70 16.57
CA VAL A 176 -15.42 7.17 17.97
C VAL A 176 -14.23 6.64 18.74
N THR A 177 -13.92 5.36 18.55
CA THR A 177 -12.78 4.70 19.20
C THR A 177 -11.51 4.72 18.35
N SER A 178 -11.61 5.15 17.09
CA SER A 178 -10.53 5.05 16.08
C SER A 178 -9.99 3.63 15.99
N ASP A 179 -10.89 2.66 15.95
CA ASP A 179 -10.60 1.23 15.92
C ASP A 179 -11.36 0.54 14.79
N GLY A 180 -10.88 -0.63 14.37
CA GLY A 180 -11.46 -1.34 13.24
C GLY A 180 -11.17 -2.82 13.20
N THR A 181 -11.63 -3.45 12.12
CA THR A 181 -11.33 -4.85 11.80
C THR A 181 -9.99 -4.93 11.09
N TYR A 182 -9.03 -5.63 11.71
CA TYR A 182 -7.69 -5.85 11.18
C TYR A 182 -7.46 -7.34 10.98
N ALA A 183 -6.79 -7.69 9.89
CA ALA A 183 -6.54 -9.07 9.46
C ALA A 183 -5.15 -9.16 8.80
N GLY A 184 -4.22 -9.83 9.45
CA GLY A 184 -2.80 -9.88 9.06
C GLY A 184 -2.49 -10.93 7.97
N SER A 185 -3.47 -11.74 7.56
CA SER A 185 -3.29 -12.79 6.56
C SER A 185 -4.46 -12.82 5.56
N ALA A 186 -4.22 -13.38 4.36
CA ALA A 186 -5.25 -13.53 3.34
C ALA A 186 -6.46 -14.36 3.83
N ASP A 187 -6.25 -15.39 4.64
CA ASP A 187 -7.33 -16.20 5.20
C ASP A 187 -8.16 -15.43 6.23
N GLU A 188 -7.54 -14.59 7.04
CA GLU A 188 -8.25 -13.72 7.98
C GLU A 188 -9.04 -12.62 7.22
N VAL A 189 -8.45 -12.00 6.20
CA VAL A 189 -9.15 -11.03 5.33
C VAL A 189 -10.33 -11.69 4.63
N ARG A 190 -10.17 -12.93 4.12
CA ARG A 190 -11.25 -13.70 3.53
C ARG A 190 -12.39 -13.91 4.51
N THR A 191 -12.08 -14.32 5.74
CA THR A 191 -13.08 -14.53 6.79
C THR A 191 -13.81 -13.23 7.14
N ALA A 192 -13.08 -12.15 7.39
CA ALA A 192 -13.66 -10.85 7.71
C ALA A 192 -14.53 -10.31 6.56
N THR A 193 -14.13 -10.54 5.31
CA THR A 193 -14.91 -10.17 4.13
C THR A 193 -16.21 -10.97 4.05
N ALA A 194 -16.14 -12.29 4.24
CA ALA A 194 -17.34 -13.15 4.24
C ALA A 194 -18.34 -12.74 5.34
N ASP A 195 -17.81 -12.40 6.53
CA ASP A 195 -18.62 -11.90 7.64
C ASP A 195 -19.30 -10.56 7.29
N ALA A 196 -18.57 -9.63 6.66
CA ALA A 196 -19.13 -8.34 6.23
C ALA A 196 -20.23 -8.53 5.16
N ILE A 197 -20.02 -9.41 4.19
CA ILE A 197 -21.02 -9.75 3.16
C ILE A 197 -22.27 -10.36 3.82
N SER A 198 -22.10 -11.24 4.81
CA SER A 198 -23.20 -11.83 5.54
C SER A 198 -24.04 -10.80 6.32
N GLN A 199 -23.42 -9.68 6.71
CA GLN A 199 -24.06 -8.54 7.36
C GLN A 199 -24.66 -7.52 6.36
N GLY A 200 -24.62 -7.84 5.07
CA GLY A 200 -25.25 -7.04 4.02
C GLY A 200 -24.34 -6.05 3.31
N ALA A 201 -23.03 -6.08 3.55
CA ALA A 201 -22.11 -5.24 2.80
C ALA A 201 -22.07 -5.67 1.33
N ASP A 202 -22.31 -4.74 0.42
CA ASP A 202 -22.22 -4.93 -1.03
C ASP A 202 -21.01 -4.24 -1.67
N ILE A 203 -20.26 -3.46 -0.89
CA ILE A 203 -18.98 -2.90 -1.31
C ILE A 203 -17.94 -3.13 -0.20
N ILE A 204 -16.86 -3.80 -0.57
CA ILE A 204 -15.76 -4.15 0.33
C ILE A 204 -14.51 -3.37 -0.08
N ALA A 205 -13.87 -2.68 0.85
CA ALA A 205 -12.62 -1.95 0.64
C ALA A 205 -11.53 -2.49 1.59
N PRO A 206 -10.73 -3.47 1.16
CA PRO A 206 -9.62 -3.96 1.95
C PRO A 206 -8.41 -3.03 1.82
N PHE A 207 -7.77 -2.73 2.96
CA PHE A 207 -6.51 -2.00 3.11
C PHE A 207 -5.46 -2.90 3.77
N ALA A 208 -5.31 -4.10 3.24
CA ALA A 208 -4.49 -5.17 3.83
C ALA A 208 -3.28 -5.56 2.97
N GLY A 209 -2.90 -4.71 2.00
CA GLY A 209 -1.76 -5.00 1.13
C GLY A 209 -1.96 -6.30 0.34
N GLU A 210 -0.99 -7.21 0.39
CA GLU A 210 -1.08 -8.50 -0.29
C GLU A 210 -2.21 -9.39 0.23
N ALA A 211 -2.57 -9.26 1.51
CA ALA A 211 -3.68 -10.02 2.07
C ALA A 211 -5.04 -9.64 1.47
N ASN A 212 -5.12 -8.56 0.66
CA ASN A 212 -6.32 -8.19 -0.11
C ASN A 212 -6.82 -9.32 -1.02
N GLU A 213 -5.95 -10.25 -1.43
CA GLU A 213 -6.36 -11.43 -2.21
C GLU A 213 -7.43 -12.27 -1.47
N GLY A 214 -7.41 -12.27 -0.14
CA GLY A 214 -8.43 -12.93 0.67
C GLY A 214 -9.82 -12.32 0.46
N ALA A 215 -9.91 -11.00 0.31
CA ALA A 215 -11.18 -10.33 0.01
C ALA A 215 -11.69 -10.71 -1.39
N ALA A 216 -10.81 -10.79 -2.40
CA ALA A 216 -11.20 -11.22 -3.74
C ALA A 216 -11.74 -12.66 -3.74
N ARG A 217 -11.11 -13.56 -2.98
CA ARG A 217 -11.60 -14.95 -2.82
C ARG A 217 -12.99 -14.99 -2.17
N ALA A 218 -13.20 -14.24 -1.08
CA ALA A 218 -14.49 -14.21 -0.39
C ALA A 218 -15.61 -13.65 -1.28
N VAL A 219 -15.34 -12.61 -2.07
CA VAL A 219 -16.31 -12.04 -3.02
C VAL A 219 -16.67 -13.06 -4.10
N THR A 220 -15.67 -13.79 -4.61
CA THR A 220 -15.90 -14.87 -5.59
C THR A 220 -16.74 -16.02 -5.00
N GLU A 221 -16.38 -16.47 -3.77
CA GLU A 221 -17.07 -17.56 -3.06
C GLU A 221 -18.52 -17.19 -2.71
N ALA A 222 -18.79 -15.92 -2.42
CA ALA A 222 -20.14 -15.43 -2.15
C ALA A 222 -21.08 -15.57 -3.36
N ALA A 223 -20.52 -15.67 -4.57
CA ALA A 223 -21.26 -15.81 -5.84
C ALA A 223 -22.41 -14.80 -5.98
N ASN A 224 -22.28 -13.62 -5.36
CA ASN A 224 -23.26 -12.55 -5.38
C ASN A 224 -22.80 -11.43 -6.32
N PRO A 225 -23.44 -11.25 -7.50
CA PRO A 225 -23.01 -10.30 -8.51
C PRO A 225 -23.17 -8.83 -8.08
N THR A 226 -23.83 -8.56 -6.96
CA THR A 226 -23.99 -7.20 -6.43
C THR A 226 -22.83 -6.80 -5.54
N VAL A 227 -22.06 -7.76 -5.00
CA VAL A 227 -20.89 -7.47 -4.17
C VAL A 227 -19.74 -7.01 -5.04
N ARG A 228 -19.12 -5.91 -4.64
CA ARG A 228 -18.03 -5.25 -5.36
C ARG A 228 -16.83 -5.07 -4.47
N LEU A 229 -15.67 -5.05 -5.08
CA LEU A 229 -14.40 -4.83 -4.40
C LEU A 229 -13.80 -3.48 -4.82
N VAL A 230 -13.44 -2.66 -3.85
CA VAL A 230 -12.61 -1.48 -4.05
C VAL A 230 -11.17 -1.90 -3.78
N TRP A 231 -10.38 -2.02 -4.85
CA TRP A 231 -9.03 -2.52 -4.73
C TRP A 231 -8.05 -1.40 -4.38
N SER A 232 -7.20 -1.63 -3.38
CA SER A 232 -6.15 -0.71 -2.95
C SER A 232 -4.77 -1.36 -3.02
N GLY A 233 -3.78 -0.61 -3.44
CA GLY A 233 -2.37 -0.95 -3.20
C GLY A 233 -1.67 -1.88 -4.19
N LEU A 234 -2.38 -2.56 -5.09
CA LEU A 234 -1.77 -3.49 -6.05
C LEU A 234 -2.12 -3.13 -7.50
N THR A 235 -1.20 -3.40 -8.41
CA THR A 235 -1.43 -3.18 -9.84
C THR A 235 -2.22 -4.34 -10.45
N LYS A 236 -2.75 -4.14 -11.67
CA LYS A 236 -3.45 -5.18 -12.43
C LYS A 236 -2.60 -6.45 -12.63
N ASP A 237 -1.28 -6.32 -12.60
CA ASP A 237 -0.35 -7.44 -12.78
C ASP A 237 -0.25 -8.31 -11.52
N ASP A 238 -0.50 -7.77 -10.35
CA ASP A 238 -0.50 -8.50 -9.08
C ASP A 238 -1.74 -9.40 -8.94
N LEU A 239 -2.78 -9.12 -9.71
CA LEU A 239 -3.97 -9.99 -9.83
C LEU A 239 -3.75 -11.25 -10.67
N LYS A 240 -2.59 -11.40 -11.32
CA LYS A 240 -2.28 -12.59 -12.14
C LYS A 240 -2.16 -13.89 -11.35
N GLY A 241 -1.93 -13.80 -10.02
CA GLY A 241 -1.97 -14.95 -9.11
C GLY A 241 -3.36 -15.42 -8.75
N LEU A 242 -4.39 -14.58 -8.97
CA LEU A 242 -5.78 -14.97 -8.83
C LEU A 242 -6.18 -15.82 -10.04
N THR A 243 -7.05 -16.81 -9.84
CA THR A 243 -7.59 -17.55 -10.97
C THR A 243 -8.29 -16.60 -11.93
N ARG A 244 -8.34 -16.94 -13.22
CA ARG A 244 -8.95 -16.09 -14.25
C ARG A 244 -10.37 -15.66 -13.91
N ASP A 245 -11.11 -16.53 -13.20
CA ASP A 245 -12.47 -16.28 -12.77
C ASP A 245 -12.53 -15.31 -11.57
N GLU A 246 -11.56 -15.36 -10.67
CA GLU A 246 -11.42 -14.44 -9.54
C GLU A 246 -11.07 -13.02 -10.01
N ALA A 247 -10.13 -12.90 -10.95
CA ALA A 247 -9.76 -11.62 -11.56
C ALA A 247 -10.92 -11.01 -12.36
N GLN A 248 -11.71 -11.85 -13.04
CA GLN A 248 -12.83 -11.40 -13.86
C GLN A 248 -14.03 -10.95 -13.02
N SER A 249 -14.26 -11.56 -11.86
CA SER A 249 -15.30 -11.14 -10.91
C SER A 249 -15.00 -9.79 -10.26
N ALA A 250 -13.72 -9.46 -10.05
CA ALA A 250 -13.29 -8.15 -9.58
C ALA A 250 -13.41 -7.05 -10.68
N GLU A 251 -13.36 -7.44 -11.97
CA GLU A 251 -13.34 -6.53 -13.12
C GLU A 251 -14.74 -6.24 -13.72
N THR A 252 -15.77 -7.06 -13.45
CA THR A 252 -17.00 -7.09 -14.26
C THR A 252 -18.31 -6.71 -13.57
N ALA A 253 -18.30 -6.01 -12.44
CA ALA A 253 -19.57 -5.51 -11.88
C ALA A 253 -20.06 -4.27 -12.66
N PRO A 254 -21.19 -4.36 -13.41
CA PRO A 254 -21.68 -3.22 -14.21
C PRO A 254 -22.28 -2.13 -13.33
N MET A 255 -22.04 -0.87 -13.69
CA MET A 255 -22.67 0.29 -13.05
C MET A 255 -24.17 0.33 -13.30
N PRO A 256 -24.99 0.69 -12.29
CA PRO A 256 -26.42 0.92 -12.51
C PRO A 256 -26.63 2.10 -13.48
N GLY A 257 -27.28 1.85 -14.62
CA GLY A 257 -27.69 2.88 -15.57
C GLY A 257 -26.90 2.96 -16.89
N GLN A 258 -25.90 2.12 -17.12
CA GLN A 258 -25.26 2.01 -18.43
C GLN A 258 -25.56 0.65 -19.07
N SER A 259 -26.37 0.65 -20.12
CA SER A 259 -26.54 -0.49 -21.00
C SER A 259 -25.34 -0.58 -21.93
N GLY A 260 -24.52 -1.61 -21.77
CA GLY A 260 -23.57 -2.08 -22.76
C GLY A 260 -22.18 -1.49 -22.69
N THR A 261 -21.37 -1.96 -21.80
CA THR A 261 -19.94 -2.29 -21.82
C THR A 261 -19.45 -2.36 -20.36
N PRO A 262 -18.80 -3.43 -19.89
CA PRO A 262 -18.26 -3.46 -18.54
C PRO A 262 -17.12 -2.45 -18.45
N ALA A 263 -17.35 -1.35 -17.74
CA ALA A 263 -16.30 -0.43 -17.38
C ALA A 263 -15.65 -0.95 -16.10
N ALA A 264 -14.43 -1.46 -16.21
CA ALA A 264 -13.54 -1.62 -15.09
C ALA A 264 -13.39 -0.27 -14.39
N GLN A 265 -14.02 -0.07 -13.24
CA GLN A 265 -13.67 1.04 -12.37
C GLN A 265 -12.52 0.61 -11.47
N GLN A 266 -11.35 0.59 -12.06
CA GLN A 266 -10.13 0.88 -11.36
C GLN A 266 -10.29 2.30 -10.80
N VAL A 267 -10.23 2.47 -9.49
CA VAL A 267 -9.66 3.72 -8.95
C VAL A 267 -8.21 3.67 -9.40
N ASP A 268 -7.93 4.47 -10.41
CA ASP A 268 -6.74 4.35 -11.24
C ASP A 268 -5.50 4.53 -10.36
N THR A 269 -4.75 3.46 -10.16
CA THR A 269 -3.39 3.52 -9.60
C THR A 269 -2.44 4.34 -10.47
N GLN A 270 -2.86 4.76 -11.64
CA GLN A 270 -2.16 5.72 -12.50
C GLN A 270 -1.98 7.07 -11.79
N SER A 271 -2.94 7.49 -10.95
CA SER A 271 -2.76 8.69 -10.13
C SER A 271 -1.66 8.52 -9.06
N PHE A 272 -1.29 7.30 -8.69
CA PHE A 272 -0.13 7.03 -7.85
C PHE A 272 1.18 7.17 -8.62
N ALA A 273 1.25 6.70 -9.86
CA ALA A 273 2.43 6.85 -10.71
C ALA A 273 2.68 8.34 -11.06
N ASP A 274 1.62 9.12 -11.28
CA ASP A 274 1.71 10.56 -11.57
C ASP A 274 2.11 11.39 -10.34
N ALA A 275 1.84 10.93 -9.12
CA ALA A 275 2.30 11.58 -7.89
C ALA A 275 3.83 11.46 -7.67
N PHE A 276 4.49 10.53 -8.35
CA PHE A 276 5.96 10.36 -8.31
C PHE A 276 6.70 11.00 -9.48
N SER A 277 6.02 11.71 -10.38
CA SER A 277 6.62 12.39 -11.55
C SER A 277 6.87 13.89 -11.36
N TYR A 278 7.00 14.38 -10.11
CA TYR A 278 7.43 15.74 -9.78
C TYR A 278 8.75 15.78 -9.03
#